data_d43766ea0a3b9f16fffb0bb0f6f1205b
#
_entry.id   d43766ea0a3b9f16fffb0bb0f6f1205b
#
_cell.length_a   1.000
_cell.length_b   1.000
_cell.length_c   1.000
_cell.angle_alpha   90.00
_cell.angle_beta   90.00
_cell.angle_gamma   90.00
#
_symmetry.space_group_name_H-M   'P 1'
#
loop_
_entity.id
_entity.type
_entity.pdbx_description
1 polymer ?
#
loop_
_entity_poly.entity_id
_entity_poly.type
_entity_poly.pdbx_seq_one_letter_code
_entity_poly.pdbx_strand_id
1 'polypeptide(L)'
;MSDRIEKSIEIAAPVSRVWKALTDCREFSTWFRVKLDAPFEPGRLAAGNITYPGYEHLRFDATVQRIDPERYFSFTWHPYPIDPKVDYSGEPPTLVEFTLEKAAKGTLLRVVESGFDKIPAARRAEAYRMNEGGWEGQMGNIAKHVGQAP
;
A
#
# COMPACT_ATOMS: atom_id res chain seq x y z
N MET A 1 -6.51 -19.83 -7.07
CA MET A 1 -6.12 -18.47 -6.73
C MET A 1 -6.08 -18.31 -5.23
N SER A 2 -5.03 -17.66 -4.73
CA SER A 2 -4.91 -17.35 -3.32
C SER A 2 -5.85 -16.23 -2.90
N ASP A 3 -6.27 -16.24 -1.63
CA ASP A 3 -7.02 -15.13 -1.03
C ASP A 3 -6.12 -13.93 -0.70
N ARG A 4 -4.81 -14.10 -0.71
CA ARG A 4 -3.86 -13.09 -0.24
C ARG A 4 -2.66 -12.96 -1.14
N ILE A 5 -2.12 -11.75 -1.18
CA ILE A 5 -0.84 -11.43 -1.81
C ILE A 5 0.17 -11.21 -0.68
N GLU A 6 1.38 -11.74 -0.84
CA GLU A 6 2.46 -11.51 0.11
C GLU A 6 3.74 -11.21 -0.66
N LYS A 7 4.34 -10.05 -0.38
CA LYS A 7 5.62 -9.65 -0.97
C LYS A 7 6.52 -9.15 0.15
N SER A 8 7.82 -9.34 -0.01
CA SER A 8 8.79 -8.84 0.95
C SER A 8 10.06 -8.38 0.24
N ILE A 9 10.78 -7.47 0.90
CA ILE A 9 12.06 -6.97 0.41
C ILE A 9 12.95 -6.62 1.59
N GLU A 10 14.24 -6.89 1.47
CA GLU A 10 15.23 -6.44 2.44
C GLU A 10 15.81 -5.10 1.95
N ILE A 11 15.73 -4.08 2.81
CA ILE A 11 16.17 -2.73 2.48
C ILE A 11 17.38 -2.39 3.35
N ALA A 12 18.46 -1.92 2.72
CA ALA A 12 19.71 -1.60 3.41
C ALA A 12 19.61 -0.24 4.12
N ALA A 13 18.71 -0.16 5.10
CA ALA A 13 18.49 1.03 5.92
C ALA A 13 17.89 0.62 7.27
N PRO A 14 18.09 1.44 8.32
CA PRO A 14 17.49 1.14 9.63
C PRO A 14 15.97 1.11 9.60
N VAL A 15 15.39 0.35 10.52
CA VAL A 15 13.92 0.24 10.63
C VAL A 15 13.26 1.62 10.73
N SER A 16 13.84 2.54 11.51
CA SER A 16 13.29 3.89 11.65
C SER A 16 13.21 4.64 10.32
N ARG A 17 14.21 4.46 9.44
CA ARG A 17 14.21 5.12 8.13
C ARG A 17 13.15 4.53 7.21
N VAL A 18 13.03 3.21 7.19
CA VAL A 18 12.00 2.53 6.37
C VAL A 18 10.61 2.88 6.88
N TRP A 19 10.44 2.91 8.21
CA TRP A 19 9.18 3.29 8.83
C TRP A 19 8.75 4.70 8.43
N LYS A 20 9.68 5.64 8.43
CA LYS A 20 9.38 7.01 8.01
C LYS A 20 8.92 7.06 6.56
N ALA A 21 9.58 6.35 5.67
CA ALA A 21 9.19 6.30 4.26
C ALA A 21 7.78 5.73 4.09
N LEU A 22 7.42 4.75 4.93
CA LEU A 22 6.13 4.06 4.86
C LEU A 22 4.98 4.91 5.41
N THR A 23 5.21 5.62 6.52
CA THR A 23 4.12 6.24 7.29
C THR A 23 4.07 7.76 7.23
N ASP A 24 5.14 8.42 6.79
CA ASP A 24 5.11 9.87 6.53
C ASP A 24 4.36 10.10 5.22
N CYS A 25 3.28 10.88 5.27
CA CYS A 25 2.41 11.04 4.11
C CYS A 25 3.11 11.68 2.90
N ARG A 26 4.11 12.54 3.13
CA ARG A 26 4.86 13.14 2.03
C ARG A 26 5.77 12.12 1.36
N GLU A 27 6.46 11.30 2.15
CA GLU A 27 7.33 10.27 1.60
C GLU A 27 6.52 9.18 0.90
N PHE A 28 5.45 8.71 1.55
CA PHE A 28 4.54 7.74 0.94
C PHE A 28 4.02 8.26 -0.39
N SER A 29 3.58 9.51 -0.43
CA SER A 29 3.07 10.13 -1.66
C SER A 29 4.11 10.10 -2.77
N THR A 30 5.38 10.29 -2.44
CA THR A 30 6.47 10.30 -3.41
C THR A 30 6.71 8.93 -4.03
N TRP A 31 6.91 7.90 -3.21
CA TRP A 31 7.26 6.60 -3.78
C TRP A 31 6.06 5.80 -4.29
N PHE A 32 4.89 6.00 -3.67
CA PHE A 32 3.66 5.33 -4.11
C PHE A 32 3.04 6.02 -5.33
N ARG A 33 3.38 7.28 -5.53
CA ARG A 33 2.83 8.16 -6.58
C ARG A 33 1.35 8.42 -6.37
N VAL A 34 1.07 9.03 -5.25
CA VAL A 34 -0.24 9.54 -4.87
C VAL A 34 -0.05 10.92 -4.25
N LYS A 35 -1.03 11.78 -4.36
CA LYS A 35 -1.03 13.06 -3.66
C LYS A 35 -2.02 12.97 -2.51
N LEU A 36 -1.53 12.60 -1.34
CA LEU A 36 -2.35 12.51 -0.13
C LEU A 36 -2.68 13.90 0.41
N ASP A 37 -3.90 14.06 0.87
CA ASP A 37 -4.39 15.35 1.38
C ASP A 37 -4.31 15.45 2.91
N ALA A 38 -3.94 14.38 3.61
CA ALA A 38 -3.83 14.37 5.07
C ALA A 38 -2.88 13.27 5.55
N PRO A 39 -2.29 13.43 6.76
CA PRO A 39 -1.46 12.38 7.37
C PRO A 39 -2.25 11.12 7.67
N PHE A 40 -1.52 10.00 7.78
CA PHE A 40 -2.12 8.74 8.24
C PHE A 40 -2.41 8.81 9.74
N GLU A 41 -3.67 8.55 10.10
CA GLU A 41 -4.09 8.47 11.50
C GLU A 41 -5.04 7.30 11.67
N PRO A 42 -4.90 6.49 12.74
CA PRO A 42 -5.80 5.36 12.96
C PRO A 42 -7.27 5.77 12.95
N GLY A 43 -8.08 5.00 12.22
CA GLY A 43 -9.51 5.25 12.09
C GLY A 43 -9.89 6.31 11.06
N ARG A 44 -8.92 6.97 10.42
CA ARG A 44 -9.19 8.03 9.45
C ARG A 44 -8.96 7.59 8.02
N LEU A 45 -9.74 8.19 7.12
CA LEU A 45 -9.56 8.02 5.69
C LEU A 45 -8.37 8.86 5.21
N ALA A 46 -7.40 8.21 4.56
CA ALA A 46 -6.33 8.88 3.84
C ALA A 46 -6.69 8.83 2.37
N ALA A 47 -6.87 9.97 1.75
CA ALA A 47 -7.37 10.07 0.40
C ALA A 47 -6.49 10.95 -0.48
N GLY A 48 -6.50 10.68 -1.77
CA GLY A 48 -5.79 11.47 -2.74
C GLY A 48 -5.93 10.90 -4.14
N ASN A 49 -5.39 11.64 -5.11
CA ASN A 49 -5.36 11.15 -6.48
C ASN A 49 -4.02 10.51 -6.78
N ILE A 50 -4.05 9.46 -7.60
CA ILE A 50 -2.83 8.85 -8.12
C ILE A 50 -2.13 9.89 -9.00
N THR A 51 -0.80 9.94 -8.91
CA THR A 51 0.02 10.86 -9.71
C THR A 51 0.82 10.15 -10.81
N TYR A 52 0.69 8.82 -10.90
CA TYR A 52 1.35 8.07 -11.96
C TYR A 52 0.76 8.48 -13.32
N PRO A 53 1.60 8.85 -14.30
CA PRO A 53 1.11 9.34 -15.60
C PRO A 53 0.17 8.34 -16.28
N GLY A 54 -1.01 8.83 -16.69
CA GLY A 54 -2.05 8.01 -17.30
C GLY A 54 -3.08 7.47 -16.31
N TYR A 55 -2.82 7.59 -15.01
CA TYR A 55 -3.70 7.06 -13.96
C TYR A 55 -4.23 8.13 -13.00
N GLU A 56 -4.07 9.42 -13.36
CA GLU A 56 -4.42 10.54 -12.48
C GLU A 56 -5.91 10.63 -12.17
N HIS A 57 -6.75 9.97 -12.96
CA HIS A 57 -8.19 9.90 -12.72
C HIS A 57 -8.56 8.92 -11.60
N LEU A 58 -7.62 8.10 -11.15
CA LEU A 58 -7.87 7.12 -10.10
C LEU A 58 -7.66 7.73 -8.73
N ARG A 59 -8.48 7.29 -7.78
CA ARG A 59 -8.40 7.71 -6.39
C ARG A 59 -7.71 6.66 -5.55
N PHE A 60 -6.97 7.14 -4.56
CA PHE A 60 -6.47 6.34 -3.45
C PHE A 60 -7.32 6.69 -2.24
N ASP A 61 -8.09 5.75 -1.74
CA ASP A 61 -8.95 5.95 -0.58
C ASP A 61 -8.69 4.80 0.39
N ALA A 62 -7.89 5.06 1.42
CA ALA A 62 -7.48 4.05 2.39
C ALA A 62 -7.91 4.48 3.80
N THR A 63 -8.60 3.59 4.50
CA THR A 63 -8.95 3.82 5.90
C THR A 63 -7.90 3.16 6.78
N VAL A 64 -7.14 3.97 7.51
CA VAL A 64 -6.07 3.48 8.38
C VAL A 64 -6.69 2.68 9.53
N GLN A 65 -6.19 1.47 9.75
CA GLN A 65 -6.69 0.58 10.80
C GLN A 65 -5.82 0.66 12.05
N ARG A 66 -4.51 0.45 11.90
CA ARG A 66 -3.62 0.36 13.06
C ARG A 66 -2.22 0.84 12.70
N ILE A 67 -1.59 1.52 13.65
CA ILE A 67 -0.19 1.97 13.56
C ILE A 67 0.50 1.57 14.86
N ASP A 68 1.45 0.62 14.76
CA ASP A 68 2.39 0.27 15.84
C ASP A 68 3.76 0.77 15.39
N PRO A 69 4.31 1.82 16.00
CA PRO A 69 5.54 2.44 15.52
C PRO A 69 6.67 1.44 15.28
N GLU A 70 7.23 1.51 14.08
CA GLU A 70 8.37 0.74 13.61
C GLU A 70 8.13 -0.78 13.51
N ARG A 71 6.88 -1.23 13.60
CA ARG A 71 6.56 -2.66 13.54
C ARG A 71 5.43 -3.01 12.58
N TYR A 72 4.33 -2.24 12.60
CA TYR A 72 3.12 -2.64 11.90
C TYR A 72 2.31 -1.41 11.47
N PHE A 73 1.82 -1.43 10.23
CA PHE A 73 0.93 -0.40 9.69
C PHE A 73 -0.09 -1.07 8.79
N SER A 74 -1.37 -0.76 8.98
CA SER A 74 -2.41 -1.37 8.16
C SER A 74 -3.50 -0.40 7.77
N PHE A 75 -4.10 -0.64 6.63
CA PHE A 75 -5.27 0.08 6.14
C PHE A 75 -6.16 -0.85 5.31
N THR A 76 -7.41 -0.44 5.14
CA THR A 76 -8.34 -1.09 4.21
C THR A 76 -8.58 -0.18 3.02
N TRP A 77 -8.76 -0.77 1.87
CA TRP A 77 -9.12 -0.07 0.65
C TRP A 77 -9.89 -1.00 -0.30
N HIS A 78 -10.36 -0.44 -1.42
CA HIS A 78 -10.96 -1.24 -2.48
C HIS A 78 -9.89 -1.45 -3.56
N PRO A 79 -9.43 -2.70 -3.78
CA PRO A 79 -8.32 -2.94 -4.71
C PRO A 79 -8.77 -2.73 -6.16
N TYR A 80 -7.87 -2.14 -6.96
CA TYR A 80 -8.05 -1.94 -8.39
C TYR A 80 -9.41 -1.30 -8.74
N PRO A 81 -9.72 -0.10 -8.19
CA PRO A 81 -10.99 0.58 -8.49
C PRO A 81 -10.87 1.35 -9.79
N ILE A 82 -10.75 0.62 -10.90
CA ILE A 82 -10.31 1.18 -12.19
C ILE A 82 -11.41 1.96 -12.92
N ASP A 83 -12.69 1.64 -12.69
CA ASP A 83 -13.78 2.31 -13.40
C ASP A 83 -14.31 3.48 -12.59
N PRO A 84 -14.06 4.74 -13.02
CA PRO A 84 -14.51 5.91 -12.27
C PRO A 84 -16.02 6.06 -12.18
N LYS A 85 -16.78 5.32 -13.00
CA LYS A 85 -18.23 5.34 -12.97
C LYS A 85 -18.84 4.37 -11.99
N VAL A 86 -18.02 3.49 -11.40
CA VAL A 86 -18.47 2.47 -10.45
C VAL A 86 -18.20 2.95 -9.03
N ASP A 87 -19.20 2.83 -8.16
CA ASP A 87 -19.05 3.06 -6.74
C ASP A 87 -18.66 1.74 -6.08
N TYR A 88 -17.38 1.62 -5.66
CA TYR A 88 -16.86 0.41 -5.04
C TYR A 88 -17.12 0.34 -3.54
N SER A 89 -17.69 1.40 -2.94
CA SER A 89 -17.87 1.47 -1.49
C SER A 89 -18.77 0.37 -0.93
N GLY A 90 -19.63 -0.21 -1.77
CA GLY A 90 -20.49 -1.33 -1.36
C GLY A 90 -19.79 -2.68 -1.35
N GLU A 91 -18.58 -2.78 -1.88
CA GLU A 91 -17.81 -4.03 -1.86
C GLU A 91 -17.04 -4.15 -0.55
N PRO A 92 -16.84 -5.38 -0.05
CA PRO A 92 -15.93 -5.58 1.08
C PRO A 92 -14.52 -5.13 0.69
N PRO A 93 -13.85 -4.32 1.53
CA PRO A 93 -12.47 -3.91 1.23
C PRO A 93 -11.49 -5.06 1.48
N THR A 94 -10.30 -4.93 0.91
CA THR A 94 -9.17 -5.77 1.32
C THR A 94 -8.41 -5.09 2.44
N LEU A 95 -7.67 -5.89 3.22
CA LEU A 95 -6.79 -5.40 4.28
C LEU A 95 -5.36 -5.45 3.78
N VAL A 96 -4.67 -4.31 3.87
CA VAL A 96 -3.24 -4.20 3.54
C VAL A 96 -2.48 -4.05 4.85
N GLU A 97 -1.50 -4.93 5.06
CA GLU A 97 -0.70 -4.96 6.28
C GLU A 97 0.78 -4.90 5.93
N PHE A 98 1.49 -3.94 6.53
CA PHE A 98 2.94 -3.84 6.43
C PHE A 98 3.56 -4.23 7.77
N THR A 99 4.59 -5.08 7.73
CA THR A 99 5.38 -5.43 8.91
C THR A 99 6.85 -5.14 8.66
N LEU A 100 7.54 -4.69 9.68
CA LEU A 100 8.96 -4.37 9.62
C LEU A 100 9.69 -5.17 10.67
N GLU A 101 10.82 -5.77 10.28
CA GLU A 101 11.72 -6.50 11.18
C GLU A 101 13.15 -6.10 10.89
N LYS A 102 13.97 -6.07 11.93
CA LYS A 102 15.40 -5.90 11.73
C LYS A 102 15.96 -7.11 10.99
N ALA A 103 16.79 -6.86 9.99
CA ALA A 103 17.40 -7.91 9.17
C ALA A 103 18.91 -7.73 9.11
N ALA A 104 19.62 -8.74 8.57
CA ALA A 104 21.08 -8.73 8.53
C ALA A 104 21.66 -7.49 7.84
N LYS A 105 21.00 -7.00 6.78
CA LYS A 105 21.48 -5.85 6.00
C LYS A 105 20.69 -4.56 6.28
N GLY A 106 19.73 -4.59 7.19
CA GLY A 106 18.93 -3.43 7.52
C GLY A 106 17.54 -3.80 7.99
N THR A 107 16.55 -3.75 7.10
CA THR A 107 15.15 -3.98 7.44
C THR A 107 14.49 -4.93 6.46
N LEU A 108 13.75 -5.92 6.97
CA LEU A 108 12.85 -6.73 6.17
C LEU A 108 11.48 -6.07 6.21
N LEU A 109 11.01 -5.62 5.06
CA LEU A 109 9.67 -5.06 4.89
C LEU A 109 8.81 -6.08 4.19
N ARG A 110 7.65 -6.38 4.77
CA ARG A 110 6.68 -7.31 4.16
C ARG A 110 5.34 -6.60 4.02
N VAL A 111 4.67 -6.83 2.88
CA VAL A 111 3.30 -6.39 2.67
C VAL A 111 2.42 -7.61 2.41
N VAL A 112 1.25 -7.62 3.05
CA VAL A 112 0.22 -8.64 2.83
C VAL A 112 -1.09 -7.95 2.54
N GLU A 113 -1.70 -8.29 1.41
CA GLU A 113 -3.07 -7.85 1.12
C GLU A 113 -3.97 -9.07 1.10
N SER A 114 -5.02 -9.06 1.91
CA SER A 114 -5.91 -10.21 2.10
C SER A 114 -7.38 -9.80 1.96
N GLY A 115 -8.24 -10.80 1.73
CA GLY A 115 -9.68 -10.56 1.60
C GLY A 115 -10.18 -10.56 0.15
N PHE A 116 -9.38 -11.05 -0.79
CA PHE A 116 -9.78 -11.08 -2.21
C PHE A 116 -10.95 -12.03 -2.47
N ASP A 117 -11.15 -13.03 -1.62
CA ASP A 117 -12.27 -13.97 -1.74
C ASP A 117 -13.64 -13.29 -1.55
N LYS A 118 -13.66 -12.09 -0.95
CA LYS A 118 -14.89 -11.33 -0.72
C LYS A 118 -15.21 -10.34 -1.83
N ILE A 119 -14.30 -10.16 -2.78
CA ILE A 119 -14.53 -9.29 -3.93
C ILE A 119 -15.46 -10.01 -4.92
N PRO A 120 -16.38 -9.28 -5.58
CA PRO A 120 -17.26 -9.89 -6.58
C PRO A 120 -16.48 -10.72 -7.59
N ALA A 121 -16.97 -11.93 -7.88
CA ALA A 121 -16.29 -12.89 -8.73
C ALA A 121 -15.93 -12.31 -10.11
N ALA A 122 -16.76 -11.40 -10.62
CA ALA A 122 -16.58 -10.82 -11.96
C ALA A 122 -15.26 -10.03 -12.08
N ARG A 123 -14.73 -9.48 -10.98
CA ARG A 123 -13.49 -8.70 -11.04
C ARG A 123 -12.39 -9.21 -10.11
N ARG A 124 -12.63 -10.26 -9.36
CA ARG A 124 -11.69 -10.78 -8.35
C ARG A 124 -10.33 -11.15 -8.92
N ALA A 125 -10.33 -11.94 -9.99
CA ALA A 125 -9.08 -12.42 -10.60
C ALA A 125 -8.24 -11.28 -11.15
N GLU A 126 -8.86 -10.30 -11.79
CA GLU A 126 -8.15 -9.16 -12.34
C GLU A 126 -7.60 -8.26 -11.23
N ALA A 127 -8.41 -7.98 -10.20
CA ALA A 127 -7.96 -7.17 -9.07
C ALA A 127 -6.78 -7.82 -8.37
N TYR A 128 -6.83 -9.13 -8.14
CA TYR A 128 -5.72 -9.89 -7.54
C TYR A 128 -4.45 -9.78 -8.39
N ARG A 129 -4.57 -10.07 -9.69
CA ARG A 129 -3.42 -10.05 -10.60
C ARG A 129 -2.78 -8.67 -10.68
N MET A 130 -3.60 -7.63 -10.79
CA MET A 130 -3.10 -6.26 -10.89
C MET A 130 -2.40 -5.81 -9.61
N ASN A 131 -2.96 -6.15 -8.46
CA ASN A 131 -2.36 -5.78 -7.19
C ASN A 131 -1.13 -6.62 -6.86
N GLU A 132 -1.08 -7.89 -7.29
CA GLU A 132 0.13 -8.70 -7.13
C GLU A 132 1.32 -8.05 -7.85
N GLY A 133 1.14 -7.69 -9.12
CA GLY A 133 2.18 -6.99 -9.87
C GLY A 133 2.45 -5.60 -9.31
N GLY A 134 1.41 -4.92 -8.85
CA GLY A 134 1.53 -3.61 -8.25
C GLY A 134 2.37 -3.61 -6.99
N TRP A 135 2.13 -4.54 -6.08
CA TRP A 135 2.93 -4.62 -4.84
C TRP A 135 4.39 -4.99 -5.10
N GLU A 136 4.65 -5.86 -6.07
CA GLU A 136 6.02 -6.16 -6.46
C GLU A 136 6.74 -4.89 -6.90
N GLY A 137 6.10 -4.07 -7.74
CA GLY A 137 6.65 -2.79 -8.17
C GLY A 137 6.83 -1.81 -7.02
N GLN A 138 5.84 -1.72 -6.13
CA GLN A 138 5.88 -0.78 -5.01
C GLN A 138 6.95 -1.13 -3.97
N MET A 139 7.21 -2.43 -3.75
CA MET A 139 8.34 -2.84 -2.89
C MET A 139 9.66 -2.33 -3.45
N GLY A 140 9.86 -2.40 -4.75
CA GLY A 140 11.02 -1.81 -5.40
C GLY A 140 11.06 -0.29 -5.27
N ASN A 141 9.92 0.36 -5.39
CA ASN A 141 9.83 1.82 -5.32
C ASN A 141 10.19 2.36 -3.93
N ILE A 142 9.68 1.75 -2.86
CA ILE A 142 10.03 2.20 -1.51
C ILE A 142 11.51 1.93 -1.21
N ALA A 143 12.05 0.80 -1.64
CA ALA A 143 13.47 0.50 -1.46
C ALA A 143 14.35 1.53 -2.17
N LYS A 144 14.01 1.88 -3.39
CA LYS A 144 14.74 2.89 -4.16
C LYS A 144 14.65 4.27 -3.51
N HIS A 145 13.47 4.63 -3.04
CA HIS A 145 13.23 5.90 -2.36
C HIS A 145 14.10 6.02 -1.10
N VAL A 146 14.13 4.99 -0.28
CA VAL A 146 14.93 4.95 0.95
C VAL A 146 16.42 5.00 0.63
N GLY A 147 16.84 4.35 -0.45
CA GLY A 147 18.25 4.33 -0.87
C GLY A 147 18.73 5.65 -1.46
N GLN A 148 17.83 6.53 -1.85
CA GLN A 148 18.19 7.87 -2.30
C GLN A 148 18.44 8.73 -1.07
N ALA A 149 19.67 9.13 -0.89
CA ALA A 149 20.09 9.84 0.28
C ALA A 149 19.42 11.21 0.38
N PRO A 150 19.38 11.69 1.60
CA PRO A 150 18.41 12.56 2.23
C PRO A 150 18.14 13.76 1.50
#